data_a3bc982da7cfb09457d7e10ba8ab9c7b
#
_entry.id   a3bc982da7cfb09457d7e10ba8ab9c7b
#
_cell.length_a   1.000
_cell.length_b   1.000
_cell.length_c   1.000
_cell.angle_alpha   90.00
_cell.angle_beta   90.00
_cell.angle_gamma   90.00
#
_symmetry.space_group_name_H-M   'P 1'
#
loop_
_entity.id
_entity.type
_entity.pdbx_description
1 polymer ?
#
loop_
_entity_poly.entity_id
_entity_poly.type
_entity_poly.pdbx_seq_one_letter_code
_entity_poly.pdbx_strand_id
1 'polypeptide(L)'
;LKHLTDYAIAWFEKLRAKYGSGRERKTEIRAFDKVEASKVALANVKLYMNREDGFIGTGLRKDEFVCDCSDLDEVIVFREDGKFNVSKVAEKTFVGKGILYAQVFKKSDERTVYNLIYKDGENGTSYIKRFSVLGVTRDKEYDLTKGAKGSKVLYFTPNPNGEAEIVNIQLKPHSKLKKLQFDIDFADHVIKGRSSLGNIVTKYPVKKVLQKSKGVSTLSGRKIWFDEILKRLNVDGRGKYLGEFDGDDRILTVNQQGIYELSSFELSNHFDDH
;
A
#
# COMPACT_ATOMS: atom_id res chain seq x y z
N LEU A 1 -30.31 -50.88 4.88
CA LEU A 1 -29.37 -49.77 5.24
C LEU A 1 -28.56 -49.21 4.05
N LYS A 2 -28.63 -49.81 2.83
CA LYS A 2 -27.88 -49.36 1.65
C LYS A 2 -28.33 -48.00 1.09
N HIS A 3 -29.49 -47.47 1.48
CA HIS A 3 -30.06 -46.23 0.93
C HIS A 3 -30.47 -45.24 2.03
N LEU A 4 -29.85 -45.32 3.22
CA LEU A 4 -30.21 -44.46 4.36
C LEU A 4 -29.95 -42.95 4.04
N THR A 5 -28.85 -42.69 3.38
CA THR A 5 -28.47 -41.33 2.98
C THR A 5 -29.45 -40.74 1.97
N ASP A 6 -29.82 -41.52 0.93
CA ASP A 6 -30.76 -41.08 -0.10
C ASP A 6 -32.16 -40.85 0.51
N TYR A 7 -32.59 -41.70 1.41
CA TYR A 7 -33.84 -41.53 2.15
C TYR A 7 -33.81 -40.26 3.01
N ALA A 8 -32.72 -40.02 3.73
CA ALA A 8 -32.58 -38.82 4.54
C ALA A 8 -32.62 -37.54 3.71
N ILE A 9 -31.91 -37.52 2.58
CA ILE A 9 -31.95 -36.39 1.63
C ILE A 9 -33.37 -36.14 1.16
N ALA A 10 -34.07 -37.15 0.64
CA ALA A 10 -35.44 -37.05 0.15
C ALA A 10 -36.42 -36.57 1.25
N TRP A 11 -36.21 -37.01 2.51
CA TRP A 11 -36.98 -36.56 3.65
C TRP A 11 -36.77 -35.06 3.95
N PHE A 12 -35.51 -34.60 3.98
CA PHE A 12 -35.21 -33.20 4.21
C PHE A 12 -35.66 -32.30 3.07
N GLU A 13 -35.62 -32.76 1.82
CA GLU A 13 -36.20 -32.05 0.67
C GLU A 13 -37.70 -31.86 0.80
N LYS A 14 -38.44 -32.89 1.24
CA LYS A 14 -39.88 -32.80 1.53
C LYS A 14 -40.19 -31.79 2.65
N LEU A 15 -39.38 -31.78 3.71
CA LEU A 15 -39.51 -30.81 4.80
C LEU A 15 -39.20 -29.40 4.32
N ARG A 16 -38.20 -29.22 3.49
CA ARG A 16 -37.85 -27.93 2.88
C ARG A 16 -38.97 -27.43 1.98
N ALA A 17 -39.56 -28.26 1.14
CA ALA A 17 -40.67 -27.90 0.28
C ALA A 17 -41.90 -27.49 1.07
N LYS A 18 -42.21 -28.18 2.19
CA LYS A 18 -43.39 -27.94 3.00
C LYS A 18 -43.27 -26.74 3.95
N TYR A 19 -42.10 -26.49 4.49
CA TYR A 19 -41.89 -25.53 5.60
C TYR A 19 -40.80 -24.49 5.32
N GLY A 20 -40.12 -24.51 4.17
CA GLY A 20 -38.96 -23.67 3.87
C GLY A 20 -39.28 -22.24 3.45
N SER A 21 -40.51 -22.00 2.95
CA SER A 21 -40.92 -20.67 2.51
C SER A 21 -40.95 -19.67 3.68
N GLY A 22 -40.25 -18.55 3.55
CA GLY A 22 -40.09 -17.52 4.58
C GLY A 22 -39.14 -17.91 5.74
N ARG A 23 -38.46 -19.05 5.61
CA ARG A 23 -37.49 -19.56 6.58
C ARG A 23 -36.13 -19.81 5.91
N GLU A 24 -35.81 -19.02 4.89
CA GLU A 24 -34.53 -19.10 4.22
C GLU A 24 -33.40 -18.80 5.20
N ARG A 25 -32.29 -19.49 4.98
CA ARG A 25 -31.12 -19.31 5.82
C ARG A 25 -30.57 -17.91 5.66
N LYS A 26 -30.55 -17.15 6.76
CA LYS A 26 -29.95 -15.80 6.81
C LYS A 26 -28.45 -15.83 7.08
N THR A 27 -27.90 -17.00 7.42
CA THR A 27 -26.46 -17.17 7.73
C THR A 27 -25.78 -18.01 6.66
N GLU A 28 -24.61 -17.58 6.20
CA GLU A 28 -23.74 -18.35 5.33
C GLU A 28 -22.81 -19.23 6.14
N ILE A 29 -22.75 -20.54 5.81
CA ILE A 29 -21.72 -21.42 6.39
C ILE A 29 -20.47 -21.21 5.53
N ARG A 30 -19.46 -20.53 6.08
CA ARG A 30 -18.12 -20.50 5.53
C ARG A 30 -17.22 -21.44 6.31
N ALA A 31 -16.40 -22.22 5.59
CA ALA A 31 -15.21 -22.79 6.21
C ALA A 31 -14.37 -21.60 6.71
N PHE A 32 -13.85 -21.70 7.92
CA PHE A 32 -12.85 -20.74 8.37
C PHE A 32 -11.64 -20.94 7.47
N ASP A 33 -11.50 -20.09 6.45
CA ASP A 33 -10.22 -19.94 5.77
C ASP A 33 -9.19 -19.63 6.86
N LYS A 34 -7.97 -20.13 6.68
CA LYS A 34 -6.87 -19.79 7.58
C LYS A 34 -6.77 -18.27 7.66
N VAL A 35 -7.37 -17.69 8.70
CA VAL A 35 -7.24 -16.26 8.97
C VAL A 35 -5.79 -16.04 9.31
N GLU A 36 -5.07 -15.34 8.43
CA GLU A 36 -3.72 -14.90 8.75
C GLU A 36 -3.83 -13.99 9.99
N ALA A 37 -3.20 -14.40 11.08
CA ALA A 37 -3.29 -13.68 12.36
C ALA A 37 -2.95 -12.18 12.21
N SER A 38 -2.07 -11.82 11.28
CA SER A 38 -1.72 -10.45 10.94
C SER A 38 -2.89 -9.62 10.37
N LYS A 39 -3.89 -10.24 9.73
CA LYS A 39 -5.06 -9.51 9.19
C LYS A 39 -6.10 -9.16 10.25
N VAL A 40 -6.04 -9.79 11.42
CA VAL A 40 -7.00 -9.63 12.54
C VAL A 40 -6.34 -8.97 13.74
N ALA A 41 -5.01 -8.89 13.74
CA ALA A 41 -4.27 -8.27 14.83
C ALA A 41 -4.62 -6.77 14.93
N LEU A 42 -5.04 -6.36 16.11
CA LEU A 42 -5.26 -4.95 16.42
C LEU A 42 -3.90 -4.24 16.49
N ALA A 43 -3.87 -2.98 16.05
CA ALA A 43 -2.72 -2.12 16.24
C ALA A 43 -2.55 -1.83 17.74
N ASN A 44 -1.66 -2.59 18.40
CA ASN A 44 -1.46 -2.59 19.85
C ASN A 44 -0.14 -1.91 20.26
N VAL A 45 0.72 -1.61 19.31
CA VAL A 45 2.03 -0.99 19.55
C VAL A 45 2.29 0.20 18.61
N LYS A 46 3.16 1.10 19.05
CA LYS A 46 3.61 2.25 18.26
C LYS A 46 5.01 2.01 17.74
N LEU A 47 5.21 2.24 16.46
CA LEU A 47 6.49 2.13 15.79
C LEU A 47 7.17 3.49 15.70
N TYR A 48 8.46 3.51 15.98
CA TYR A 48 9.31 4.70 15.91
C TYR A 48 10.56 4.41 15.08
N MET A 49 11.21 5.46 14.56
CA MET A 49 12.47 5.32 13.83
C MET A 49 13.45 6.41 14.17
N ASN A 50 14.73 6.05 14.15
CA ASN A 50 15.86 6.98 14.17
C ASN A 50 16.55 6.95 12.80
N ARG A 51 16.34 8.00 12.00
CA ARG A 51 16.80 8.05 10.61
C ARG A 51 18.32 8.05 10.49
N GLU A 52 18.99 8.79 11.37
CA GLU A 52 20.45 9.00 11.32
C GLU A 52 21.20 7.77 11.78
N ASP A 53 20.78 7.20 12.89
CA ASP A 53 21.42 6.00 13.46
C ASP A 53 20.98 4.71 12.80
N GLY A 54 19.87 4.73 12.06
CA GLY A 54 19.38 3.59 11.29
C GLY A 54 18.66 2.53 12.12
N PHE A 55 17.95 2.94 13.15
CA PHE A 55 17.15 2.05 13.99
C PHE A 55 15.64 2.27 13.80
N ILE A 56 14.90 1.17 13.93
CA ILE A 56 13.43 1.17 13.97
C ILE A 56 12.97 0.25 15.10
N GLY A 57 11.86 0.58 15.75
CA GLY A 57 11.33 -0.28 16.81
C GLY A 57 10.28 0.39 17.71
N THR A 58 9.66 -0.42 18.56
CA THR A 58 8.62 0.03 19.50
C THR A 58 9.20 0.65 20.78
N GLY A 59 10.48 0.35 21.09
CA GLY A 59 11.20 0.89 22.24
C GLY A 59 11.77 2.30 22.04
N LEU A 60 11.78 2.82 20.82
CA LEU A 60 12.41 4.09 20.44
C LEU A 60 11.47 5.30 20.67
N ARG A 61 10.84 5.40 21.82
CA ARG A 61 9.76 6.39 22.10
C ARG A 61 10.20 7.87 22.07
N LYS A 62 11.48 8.13 22.03
CA LYS A 62 12.04 9.50 21.95
C LYS A 62 12.34 9.92 20.50
N ASP A 63 12.27 8.98 19.57
CA ASP A 63 12.55 9.18 18.15
C ASP A 63 11.28 9.48 17.37
N GLU A 64 11.36 9.58 16.05
CA GLU A 64 10.25 9.91 15.15
C GLU A 64 9.18 8.81 15.15
N PHE A 65 7.93 9.18 15.43
CA PHE A 65 6.79 8.27 15.31
C PHE A 65 6.52 7.94 13.84
N VAL A 66 6.31 6.65 13.53
CA VAL A 66 6.02 6.17 12.18
C VAL A 66 4.54 5.86 12.02
N CYS A 67 4.02 4.91 12.78
CA CYS A 67 2.61 4.47 12.72
C CYS A 67 2.25 3.60 13.92
N ASP A 68 0.95 3.40 14.09
CA ASP A 68 0.43 2.32 14.93
C ASP A 68 0.47 1.00 14.14
N CYS A 69 0.87 -0.07 14.79
CA CYS A 69 1.01 -1.40 14.18
C CYS A 69 0.76 -2.51 15.20
N SER A 70 0.77 -3.75 14.73
CA SER A 70 0.79 -4.93 15.57
C SER A 70 2.22 -5.44 15.78
N ASP A 71 2.47 -6.09 16.90
CA ASP A 71 3.71 -6.85 17.14
C ASP A 71 3.91 -8.03 16.17
N LEU A 72 2.84 -8.42 15.46
CA LEU A 72 2.87 -9.46 14.42
C LEU A 72 3.20 -8.91 13.03
N ASP A 73 3.16 -7.59 12.85
CA ASP A 73 3.39 -6.95 11.56
C ASP A 73 4.85 -7.04 11.10
N GLU A 74 5.02 -6.84 9.81
CA GLU A 74 6.30 -6.63 9.17
C GLU A 74 6.42 -5.16 8.75
N VAL A 75 7.62 -4.62 8.76
CA VAL A 75 7.90 -3.23 8.40
C VAL A 75 8.84 -3.19 7.22
N ILE A 76 8.48 -2.43 6.19
CA ILE A 76 9.35 -2.11 5.07
C ILE A 76 10.08 -0.80 5.34
N VAL A 77 11.38 -0.78 5.07
CA VAL A 77 12.25 0.38 5.28
C VAL A 77 13.06 0.66 4.03
N PHE A 78 12.97 1.90 3.53
CA PHE A 78 13.75 2.40 2.39
C PHE A 78 14.82 3.38 2.87
N ARG A 79 16.02 3.34 2.26
CA ARG A 79 17.18 4.13 2.66
C ARG A 79 17.70 5.02 1.53
N GLU A 80 18.49 6.03 1.91
CA GLU A 80 19.12 6.97 0.99
C GLU A 80 20.11 6.32 0.01
N ASP A 81 20.71 5.19 0.37
CA ASP A 81 21.61 4.44 -0.49
C ASP A 81 20.89 3.63 -1.60
N GLY A 82 19.55 3.73 -1.65
CA GLY A 82 18.73 3.02 -2.62
C GLY A 82 18.44 1.57 -2.25
N LYS A 83 18.71 1.19 -1.01
CA LYS A 83 18.40 -0.15 -0.53
C LYS A 83 17.14 -0.16 0.32
N PHE A 84 16.52 -1.34 0.42
CA PHE A 84 15.40 -1.56 1.31
C PHE A 84 15.42 -2.98 1.88
N ASN A 85 14.76 -3.15 2.99
CA ASN A 85 14.50 -4.46 3.60
C ASN A 85 13.14 -4.49 4.26
N VAL A 86 12.68 -5.70 4.60
CA VAL A 86 11.48 -5.94 5.41
C VAL A 86 11.89 -6.76 6.62
N SER A 87 11.52 -6.29 7.81
CA SER A 87 11.78 -6.96 9.07
C SER A 87 10.53 -7.07 9.92
N LYS A 88 10.50 -7.95 10.90
CA LYS A 88 9.43 -7.98 11.90
C LYS A 88 9.47 -6.74 12.79
N VAL A 89 8.30 -6.33 13.27
CA VAL A 89 8.21 -5.37 14.37
C VAL A 89 8.91 -5.97 15.60
N ALA A 90 9.82 -5.20 16.18
CA ALA A 90 10.58 -5.56 17.36
C ALA A 90 10.82 -4.33 18.23
N GLU A 91 11.36 -4.51 19.42
CA GLU A 91 11.65 -3.42 20.35
C GLU A 91 12.69 -2.45 19.76
N LYS A 92 13.74 -2.98 19.13
CA LYS A 92 14.79 -2.20 18.44
C LYS A 92 15.50 -3.07 17.39
N THR A 93 15.48 -2.63 16.14
CA THR A 93 16.15 -3.31 15.01
C THR A 93 17.01 -2.33 14.25
N PHE A 94 18.24 -2.72 13.95
CA PHE A 94 19.10 -1.95 13.04
C PHE A 94 18.76 -2.31 11.59
N VAL A 95 18.40 -1.30 10.80
CA VAL A 95 17.98 -1.45 9.40
C VAL A 95 18.91 -0.69 8.42
N GLY A 96 19.95 -0.05 8.95
CA GLY A 96 20.89 0.76 8.18
C GLY A 96 20.60 2.26 8.28
N LYS A 97 21.66 3.06 8.23
CA LYS A 97 21.57 4.53 8.34
C LYS A 97 20.89 5.16 7.13
N GLY A 98 20.38 6.38 7.32
CA GLY A 98 19.74 7.17 6.27
C GLY A 98 18.38 6.64 5.86
N ILE A 99 17.51 6.37 6.83
CA ILE A 99 16.13 5.92 6.57
C ILE A 99 15.37 7.05 5.89
N LEU A 100 14.84 6.80 4.69
CA LEU A 100 13.96 7.72 3.96
C LEU A 100 12.49 7.53 4.36
N TYR A 101 12.06 6.27 4.44
CA TYR A 101 10.67 5.91 4.67
C TYR A 101 10.59 4.56 5.39
N ALA A 102 9.64 4.45 6.30
CA ALA A 102 9.28 3.21 6.96
C ALA A 102 7.76 3.13 7.12
N GLN A 103 7.18 1.96 6.96
CA GLN A 103 5.74 1.71 7.15
C GLN A 103 5.48 0.21 7.33
N VAL A 104 4.28 -0.13 7.83
CA VAL A 104 3.82 -1.52 7.86
C VAL A 104 3.79 -2.07 6.44
N PHE A 105 4.42 -3.24 6.24
CA PHE A 105 4.48 -3.92 4.95
C PHE A 105 3.24 -4.77 4.74
N LYS A 106 2.49 -4.47 3.68
CA LYS A 106 1.35 -5.26 3.24
C LYS A 106 1.77 -6.15 2.07
N LYS A 107 1.86 -7.44 2.33
CA LYS A 107 2.19 -8.43 1.30
C LYS A 107 1.12 -8.44 0.20
N SER A 108 1.57 -8.52 -1.06
CA SER A 108 0.71 -8.52 -2.25
C SER A 108 -0.14 -7.24 -2.42
N ASP A 109 0.30 -6.13 -1.85
CA ASP A 109 -0.31 -4.82 -2.09
C ASP A 109 0.12 -4.29 -3.47
N GLU A 110 -0.79 -4.38 -4.45
CA GLU A 110 -0.58 -3.89 -5.81
C GLU A 110 -0.87 -2.39 -5.95
N ARG A 111 -1.50 -1.79 -4.95
CA ARG A 111 -1.90 -0.38 -5.02
C ARG A 111 -0.82 0.57 -4.53
N THR A 112 -0.02 0.18 -3.57
CA THR A 112 1.10 1.01 -3.12
C THR A 112 2.21 1.02 -4.16
N VAL A 113 2.37 2.16 -4.81
CA VAL A 113 3.39 2.42 -5.83
C VAL A 113 4.42 3.39 -5.28
N TYR A 114 5.69 3.03 -5.42
CA TYR A 114 6.81 3.89 -5.02
C TYR A 114 7.37 4.60 -6.25
N ASN A 115 7.42 5.93 -6.18
CA ASN A 115 8.05 6.77 -7.18
C ASN A 115 9.48 7.09 -6.73
N LEU A 116 10.46 6.81 -7.59
CA LEU A 116 11.88 6.89 -7.25
C LEU A 116 12.67 7.57 -8.36
N ILE A 117 13.49 8.56 -7.98
CA ILE A 117 14.60 9.06 -8.79
C ILE A 117 15.89 8.81 -8.02
N TYR A 118 16.84 8.14 -8.65
CA TYR A 118 18.14 7.83 -8.03
C TYR A 118 19.29 8.13 -8.98
N LYS A 119 20.44 8.40 -8.41
CA LYS A 119 21.72 8.51 -9.11
C LYS A 119 22.50 7.21 -8.91
N ASP A 120 23.00 6.61 -9.96
CA ASP A 120 23.77 5.39 -9.92
C ASP A 120 25.28 5.70 -9.88
N GLY A 121 25.92 5.45 -8.75
CA GLY A 121 27.33 5.80 -8.49
C GLY A 121 27.55 7.29 -8.16
N GLU A 122 28.78 7.63 -7.77
CA GLU A 122 29.11 9.00 -7.31
C GLU A 122 28.90 10.07 -8.40
N ASN A 123 29.27 9.79 -9.62
CA ASN A 123 29.16 10.70 -10.77
C ASN A 123 28.27 10.11 -11.89
N GLY A 124 27.39 9.18 -11.51
CA GLY A 124 26.62 8.41 -12.46
C GLY A 124 25.38 9.10 -13.01
N THR A 125 24.76 8.39 -13.93
CA THR A 125 23.49 8.79 -14.55
C THR A 125 22.35 8.70 -13.55
N SER A 126 21.41 9.64 -13.62
CA SER A 126 20.19 9.60 -12.84
C SER A 126 19.07 8.86 -13.59
N TYR A 127 18.34 8.05 -12.86
CA TYR A 127 17.25 7.20 -13.35
C TYR A 127 15.96 7.50 -12.63
N ILE A 128 14.84 7.25 -13.30
CA ILE A 128 13.48 7.36 -12.77
C ILE A 128 12.76 6.03 -12.93
N LYS A 129 12.03 5.62 -11.91
CA LYS A 129 11.13 4.46 -11.99
C LYS A 129 9.95 4.57 -11.05
N ARG A 130 8.89 3.85 -11.41
CA ARG A 130 7.75 3.54 -10.56
C ARG A 130 7.73 2.03 -10.33
N PHE A 131 7.49 1.61 -9.09
CA PHE A 131 7.49 0.18 -8.80
C PHE A 131 6.62 -0.15 -7.59
N SER A 132 6.15 -1.40 -7.54
CA SER A 132 5.49 -1.98 -6.38
C SER A 132 6.35 -3.06 -5.74
N VAL A 133 6.13 -3.31 -4.44
CA VAL A 133 6.81 -4.36 -3.68
C VAL A 133 5.78 -5.38 -3.23
N LEU A 134 5.53 -6.39 -4.05
CA LEU A 134 4.47 -7.40 -3.82
C LEU A 134 4.88 -8.48 -2.84
N GLY A 135 6.17 -8.87 -2.87
CA GLY A 135 6.70 -9.91 -2.00
C GLY A 135 8.21 -9.83 -1.87
N VAL A 136 8.69 -10.12 -0.69
CA VAL A 136 10.11 -10.11 -0.32
C VAL A 136 10.41 -11.25 0.64
N THR A 137 11.68 -11.64 0.72
CA THR A 137 12.17 -12.46 1.81
C THR A 137 12.50 -11.55 2.99
N ARG A 138 11.99 -11.89 4.17
CA ARG A 138 12.26 -11.12 5.40
C ARG A 138 13.74 -11.11 5.69
N ASP A 139 14.22 -10.00 6.28
CA ASP A 139 15.59 -9.76 6.72
C ASP A 139 16.64 -9.83 5.60
N LYS A 140 16.17 -9.84 4.33
CA LYS A 140 17.02 -9.71 3.16
C LYS A 140 17.05 -8.28 2.68
N GLU A 141 18.26 -7.78 2.38
CA GLU A 141 18.47 -6.47 1.76
C GLU A 141 18.29 -6.57 0.23
N TYR A 142 17.60 -5.59 -0.34
CA TYR A 142 17.36 -5.45 -1.77
C TYR A 142 17.88 -4.10 -2.25
N ASP A 143 18.47 -4.07 -3.44
CA ASP A 143 18.93 -2.86 -4.10
C ASP A 143 17.95 -2.40 -5.18
N LEU A 144 17.57 -1.12 -5.13
CA LEU A 144 16.72 -0.46 -6.11
C LEU A 144 17.51 0.25 -7.21
N THR A 145 18.82 0.33 -7.07
CA THR A 145 19.75 0.97 -8.03
C THR A 145 20.37 -0.08 -8.97
N LYS A 146 21.37 0.31 -9.72
CA LYS A 146 22.19 -0.63 -10.50
C LYS A 146 23.34 -1.25 -9.70
N GLY A 147 23.45 -0.87 -8.43
CA GLY A 147 24.46 -1.40 -7.53
C GLY A 147 25.83 -0.73 -7.60
N ALA A 148 25.97 0.38 -8.30
CA ALA A 148 27.22 1.10 -8.31
C ALA A 148 27.51 1.75 -6.94
N LYS A 149 28.76 1.67 -6.48
CA LYS A 149 29.17 2.28 -5.22
C LYS A 149 28.92 3.80 -5.24
N GLY A 150 28.32 4.34 -4.18
CA GLY A 150 27.98 5.75 -4.08
C GLY A 150 26.66 6.12 -4.77
N SER A 151 25.83 5.13 -5.11
CA SER A 151 24.44 5.37 -5.55
C SER A 151 23.65 6.06 -4.44
N LYS A 152 22.76 6.97 -4.84
CA LYS A 152 21.96 7.76 -3.89
C LYS A 152 20.57 8.02 -4.44
N VAL A 153 19.58 7.92 -3.56
CA VAL A 153 18.20 8.37 -3.84
C VAL A 153 18.16 9.89 -3.86
N LEU A 154 17.59 10.46 -4.91
CA LEU A 154 17.41 11.90 -5.10
C LEU A 154 15.98 12.34 -4.80
N TYR A 155 15.02 11.44 -5.00
CA TYR A 155 13.61 11.64 -4.73
C TYR A 155 12.93 10.30 -4.46
N PHE A 156 12.06 10.26 -3.47
CA PHE A 156 11.29 9.06 -3.12
C PHE A 156 9.95 9.47 -2.52
N THR A 157 8.87 8.86 -3.01
CA THR A 157 7.53 9.00 -2.43
C THR A 157 6.78 7.68 -2.45
N PRO A 158 6.12 7.33 -1.34
CA PRO A 158 5.15 6.26 -1.30
C PRO A 158 3.78 6.78 -1.75
N ASN A 159 3.11 6.06 -2.62
CA ASN A 159 1.83 6.42 -3.19
C ASN A 159 0.83 5.27 -2.98
N PRO A 160 0.04 5.28 -1.90
CA PRO A 160 -0.81 4.15 -1.50
C PRO A 160 -1.90 3.78 -2.50
N ASN A 161 -2.21 4.68 -3.42
CA ASN A 161 -3.20 4.47 -4.47
C ASN A 161 -2.64 4.70 -5.88
N GLY A 162 -1.32 4.56 -6.05
CA GLY A 162 -0.65 4.70 -7.34
C GLY A 162 -0.67 6.10 -7.92
N GLU A 163 -0.68 7.12 -7.07
CA GLU A 163 -0.61 8.52 -7.50
C GLU A 163 0.70 8.79 -8.24
N ALA A 164 0.63 9.71 -9.20
CA ALA A 164 1.77 10.09 -10.01
C ALA A 164 1.98 11.61 -9.92
N GLU A 165 3.05 12.00 -9.25
CA GLU A 165 3.39 13.41 -9.08
C GLU A 165 4.12 13.97 -10.30
N ILE A 166 4.06 15.30 -10.46
CA ILE A 166 4.96 16.05 -11.32
C ILE A 166 6.09 16.60 -10.46
N VAL A 167 7.32 16.34 -10.88
CA VAL A 167 8.53 16.82 -10.19
C VAL A 167 9.33 17.75 -11.07
N ASN A 168 9.90 18.79 -10.47
CA ASN A 168 10.86 19.69 -11.12
C ASN A 168 12.29 19.24 -10.79
N ILE A 169 13.07 18.95 -11.81
CA ILE A 169 14.47 18.57 -11.69
C ILE A 169 15.35 19.77 -11.99
N GLN A 170 16.20 20.11 -11.04
CA GLN A 170 17.20 21.17 -11.16
C GLN A 170 18.59 20.56 -11.30
N LEU A 171 19.29 20.93 -12.35
CA LEU A 171 20.66 20.48 -12.64
C LEU A 171 21.69 21.43 -12.05
N LYS A 172 22.89 20.90 -11.78
CA LYS A 172 24.05 21.76 -11.51
C LYS A 172 24.48 22.46 -12.79
N PRO A 173 24.94 23.73 -12.74
CA PRO A 173 25.44 24.44 -13.91
C PRO A 173 26.54 23.64 -14.60
N HIS A 174 26.45 23.57 -15.92
CA HIS A 174 27.45 22.92 -16.78
C HIS A 174 27.50 23.63 -18.14
N SER A 175 28.69 23.83 -18.71
CA SER A 175 28.92 24.60 -19.91
C SER A 175 28.13 24.13 -21.13
N LYS A 176 27.78 22.84 -21.19
CA LYS A 176 27.02 22.24 -22.29
C LYS A 176 25.50 22.35 -22.12
N LEU A 177 25.01 22.87 -20.97
CA LEU A 177 23.59 22.92 -20.67
C LEU A 177 23.02 24.32 -20.93
N LYS A 178 22.03 24.40 -21.81
CA LYS A 178 21.22 25.61 -22.03
C LYS A 178 20.04 25.73 -21.06
N LYS A 179 19.51 24.60 -20.60
CA LYS A 179 18.36 24.53 -19.72
C LYS A 179 18.76 23.78 -18.43
N LEU A 180 18.64 24.44 -17.29
CA LEU A 180 19.08 23.93 -15.98
C LEU A 180 17.94 23.30 -15.18
N GLN A 181 16.71 23.39 -15.65
CA GLN A 181 15.56 22.78 -14.98
C GLN A 181 14.52 22.30 -15.99
N PHE A 182 13.82 21.24 -15.63
CA PHE A 182 12.73 20.68 -16.41
C PHE A 182 11.81 19.86 -15.50
N ASP A 183 10.56 19.71 -15.95
CA ASP A 183 9.57 18.93 -15.24
C ASP A 183 9.50 17.51 -15.80
N ILE A 184 9.19 16.55 -14.96
CA ILE A 184 8.88 15.17 -15.32
C ILE A 184 7.59 14.79 -14.62
N ASP A 185 6.69 14.16 -15.38
CA ASP A 185 5.49 13.54 -14.85
C ASP A 185 5.74 12.05 -14.62
N PHE A 186 5.49 11.56 -13.41
CA PHE A 186 5.60 10.14 -13.12
C PHE A 186 4.50 9.32 -13.84
N ALA A 187 3.38 9.93 -14.25
CA ALA A 187 2.33 9.26 -15.02
C ALA A 187 2.83 8.72 -16.38
N ASP A 188 3.84 9.36 -16.96
CA ASP A 188 4.46 8.90 -18.22
C ASP A 188 5.31 7.63 -18.05
N HIS A 189 5.47 7.16 -16.82
CA HIS A 189 6.30 6.00 -16.50
C HIS A 189 5.48 4.81 -16.03
N VAL A 190 5.64 3.69 -16.74
CA VAL A 190 4.96 2.42 -16.43
C VAL A 190 5.42 1.89 -15.09
N ILE A 191 4.47 1.42 -14.26
CA ILE A 191 4.74 0.72 -13.01
C ILE A 191 5.35 -0.64 -13.34
N LYS A 192 6.53 -0.94 -12.78
CA LYS A 192 7.27 -2.18 -12.99
C LYS A 192 7.60 -2.86 -11.66
N GLY A 193 8.16 -4.05 -11.70
CA GLY A 193 8.68 -4.71 -10.51
C GLY A 193 9.90 -3.96 -9.92
N ARG A 194 10.14 -4.15 -8.63
CA ARG A 194 11.24 -3.50 -7.88
C ARG A 194 12.63 -3.66 -8.49
N SER A 195 12.91 -4.76 -9.18
CA SER A 195 14.20 -5.04 -9.86
C SER A 195 14.43 -4.26 -11.15
N SER A 196 13.42 -3.55 -11.65
CA SER A 196 13.55 -2.68 -12.81
C SER A 196 14.60 -1.59 -12.54
N LEU A 197 15.44 -1.31 -13.53
CA LEU A 197 16.47 -0.26 -13.44
C LEU A 197 15.90 1.13 -13.68
N GLY A 198 14.74 1.26 -14.31
CA GLY A 198 14.11 2.54 -14.66
C GLY A 198 14.62 3.14 -15.97
N ASN A 199 14.14 4.33 -16.26
CA ASN A 199 14.49 5.11 -17.45
C ASN A 199 15.53 6.18 -17.10
N ILE A 200 16.37 6.53 -18.06
CA ILE A 200 17.36 7.61 -17.88
C ILE A 200 16.64 8.95 -17.80
N VAL A 201 16.94 9.71 -16.76
CA VAL A 201 16.52 11.10 -16.58
C VAL A 201 17.56 12.05 -17.18
N THR A 202 18.81 11.92 -16.71
CA THR A 202 19.89 12.78 -17.14
C THR A 202 21.24 12.17 -16.82
N LYS A 203 22.23 12.49 -17.65
CA LYS A 203 23.64 12.17 -17.40
C LYS A 203 24.37 13.31 -16.63
N TYR A 204 23.70 14.43 -16.45
CA TYR A 204 24.27 15.58 -15.76
C TYR A 204 23.93 15.56 -14.28
N PRO A 205 24.81 16.13 -13.42
CA PRO A 205 24.58 16.15 -11.99
C PRO A 205 23.31 16.89 -11.61
N VAL A 206 22.42 16.22 -10.90
CA VAL A 206 21.23 16.80 -10.33
C VAL A 206 21.59 17.58 -9.07
N LYS A 207 21.10 18.81 -8.95
CA LYS A 207 21.22 19.65 -7.77
C LYS A 207 20.12 19.34 -6.78
N LYS A 208 18.86 19.26 -7.26
CA LYS A 208 17.67 19.07 -6.45
C LYS A 208 16.53 18.53 -7.28
N VAL A 209 15.65 17.76 -6.65
CA VAL A 209 14.35 17.34 -7.18
C VAL A 209 13.29 17.86 -6.24
N LEU A 210 12.27 18.53 -6.76
CA LEU A 210 11.18 19.14 -6.01
C LEU A 210 9.85 18.63 -6.53
N GLN A 211 8.95 18.24 -5.65
CA GLN A 211 7.57 17.98 -6.02
C GLN A 211 6.92 19.31 -6.44
N LYS A 212 6.35 19.35 -7.65
CA LYS A 212 5.66 20.49 -8.21
C LYS A 212 4.16 20.41 -7.98
N SER A 213 3.59 19.23 -8.17
CA SER A 213 2.19 18.95 -7.91
C SER A 213 2.00 17.49 -7.48
N LYS A 214 1.00 17.26 -6.64
CA LYS A 214 0.48 15.91 -6.41
C LYS A 214 -0.26 15.47 -7.67
N GLY A 215 -0.04 14.22 -8.07
CA GLY A 215 -0.77 13.63 -9.18
C GLY A 215 -2.03 12.91 -8.71
N VAL A 216 -2.77 12.43 -9.69
CA VAL A 216 -3.90 11.53 -9.47
C VAL A 216 -3.46 10.07 -9.57
N SER A 217 -4.30 9.16 -9.13
CA SER A 217 -4.08 7.73 -9.31
C SER A 217 -3.95 7.38 -10.80
N THR A 218 -2.98 6.54 -11.12
CA THR A 218 -2.80 5.96 -12.47
C THR A 218 -3.25 4.51 -12.53
N LEU A 219 -3.81 4.00 -11.43
CA LEU A 219 -4.39 2.67 -11.34
C LEU A 219 -5.86 2.73 -11.74
N SER A 220 -6.39 1.59 -12.20
CA SER A 220 -7.84 1.42 -12.40
C SER A 220 -8.59 1.62 -11.09
N GLY A 221 -9.84 2.05 -11.18
CA GLY A 221 -10.72 2.23 -10.05
C GLY A 221 -10.77 1.00 -9.15
N ARG A 222 -10.97 1.21 -7.86
CA ARG A 222 -11.10 0.16 -6.86
C ARG A 222 -12.55 -0.22 -6.73
N LYS A 223 -12.89 -1.47 -6.99
CA LYS A 223 -14.25 -1.99 -6.74
C LYS A 223 -14.52 -2.00 -5.25
N ILE A 224 -15.62 -1.37 -4.85
CA ILE A 224 -16.02 -1.23 -3.44
C ILE A 224 -17.40 -1.83 -3.25
N TRP A 225 -17.53 -2.60 -2.18
CA TRP A 225 -18.79 -3.17 -1.70
C TRP A 225 -19.05 -2.66 -0.28
N PHE A 226 -20.33 -2.57 0.04
CA PHE A 226 -20.80 -2.25 1.38
C PHE A 226 -21.39 -3.49 2.03
N ASP A 227 -20.82 -3.90 3.16
CA ASP A 227 -21.33 -4.98 3.99
C ASP A 227 -22.38 -4.40 4.96
N GLU A 228 -23.64 -4.67 4.70
CA GLU A 228 -24.78 -4.16 5.48
C GLU A 228 -24.81 -4.73 6.92
N ILE A 229 -24.16 -5.86 7.17
CA ILE A 229 -24.11 -6.49 8.49
C ILE A 229 -23.01 -5.87 9.34
N LEU A 230 -21.81 -5.73 8.75
CA LEU A 230 -20.64 -5.16 9.44
C LEU A 230 -20.61 -3.63 9.37
N LYS A 231 -21.51 -3.01 8.59
CA LYS A 231 -21.56 -1.55 8.34
C LYS A 231 -20.22 -0.97 7.87
N ARG A 232 -19.52 -1.72 7.03
CA ARG A 232 -18.20 -1.36 6.53
C ARG A 232 -18.05 -1.60 5.04
N LEU A 233 -17.11 -0.86 4.46
CA LEU A 233 -16.67 -1.07 3.09
C LEU A 233 -15.73 -2.28 3.02
N ASN A 234 -15.75 -2.96 1.88
CA ASN A 234 -14.81 -4.05 1.60
C ASN A 234 -14.50 -4.13 0.09
N VAL A 235 -13.47 -4.90 -0.22
CA VAL A 235 -13.03 -5.21 -1.60
C VAL A 235 -13.19 -6.70 -1.94
N ASP A 236 -13.74 -7.46 -1.02
CA ASP A 236 -13.84 -8.91 -1.09
C ASP A 236 -15.14 -9.38 -1.77
N GLY A 237 -15.96 -8.46 -2.29
CA GLY A 237 -17.21 -8.76 -2.95
C GLY A 237 -18.37 -9.06 -1.99
N ARG A 238 -18.27 -8.67 -0.72
CA ARG A 238 -19.33 -8.91 0.29
C ARG A 238 -20.32 -7.78 0.35
N GLY A 239 -21.60 -8.12 0.28
CA GLY A 239 -22.72 -7.17 0.38
C GLY A 239 -23.02 -6.45 -0.92
N LYS A 240 -23.44 -5.20 -0.83
CA LYS A 240 -23.90 -4.39 -1.97
C LYS A 240 -22.73 -3.79 -2.72
N TYR A 241 -22.66 -4.02 -4.03
CA TYR A 241 -21.68 -3.35 -4.90
C TYR A 241 -22.03 -1.86 -5.05
N LEU A 242 -21.06 -1.00 -4.71
CA LEU A 242 -21.24 0.46 -4.80
C LEU A 242 -20.68 1.04 -6.10
N GLY A 243 -19.65 0.43 -6.68
CA GLY A 243 -19.01 0.91 -7.90
C GLY A 243 -17.50 0.77 -7.90
N GLU A 244 -16.87 1.36 -8.93
CA GLU A 244 -15.43 1.53 -9.02
C GLU A 244 -15.08 2.96 -8.56
N PHE A 245 -14.17 3.07 -7.61
CA PHE A 245 -13.79 4.33 -6.97
C PHE A 245 -12.34 4.69 -7.31
N ASP A 246 -12.13 5.91 -7.74
CA ASP A 246 -10.82 6.52 -7.95
C ASP A 246 -10.40 7.37 -6.75
N GLY A 247 -9.14 7.84 -6.74
CA GLY A 247 -8.52 8.47 -5.57
C GLY A 247 -9.27 9.65 -4.95
N ASP A 248 -9.99 10.41 -5.77
CA ASP A 248 -10.72 11.62 -5.33
C ASP A 248 -12.21 11.38 -5.05
N ASP A 249 -12.71 10.18 -5.31
CA ASP A 249 -14.10 9.84 -5.07
C ASP A 249 -14.45 9.88 -3.58
N ARG A 250 -15.72 10.17 -3.32
CA ARG A 250 -16.29 10.25 -1.97
C ARG A 250 -17.58 9.46 -1.92
N ILE A 251 -17.91 8.99 -0.73
CA ILE A 251 -19.18 8.33 -0.44
C ILE A 251 -20.09 9.34 0.23
N LEU A 252 -21.23 9.58 -0.38
CA LEU A 252 -22.34 10.33 0.21
C LEU A 252 -23.25 9.34 0.92
N THR A 253 -23.37 9.45 2.22
CA THR A 253 -24.38 8.75 3.02
C THR A 253 -25.50 9.70 3.36
N VAL A 254 -26.74 9.21 3.30
CA VAL A 254 -27.94 9.96 3.71
C VAL A 254 -28.72 9.03 4.63
N ASN A 255 -28.97 9.47 5.85
CA ASN A 255 -29.77 8.72 6.80
C ASN A 255 -31.27 9.00 6.64
N GLN A 256 -32.11 8.23 7.36
CA GLN A 256 -33.58 8.38 7.32
C GLN A 256 -34.08 9.73 7.86
N GLN A 257 -33.25 10.44 8.62
CA GLN A 257 -33.57 11.77 9.17
C GLN A 257 -33.20 12.91 8.20
N GLY A 258 -32.67 12.58 7.01
CA GLY A 258 -32.25 13.54 6.00
C GLY A 258 -30.89 14.20 6.29
N ILE A 259 -30.13 13.67 7.24
CA ILE A 259 -28.76 14.12 7.49
C ILE A 259 -27.85 13.42 6.50
N TYR A 260 -26.93 14.15 5.90
CA TYR A 260 -25.95 13.61 4.98
C TYR A 260 -24.53 13.80 5.48
N GLU A 261 -23.66 12.86 5.13
CA GLU A 261 -22.24 12.92 5.40
C GLU A 261 -21.45 12.54 4.14
N LEU A 262 -20.35 13.25 3.89
CA LEU A 262 -19.43 12.96 2.79
C LEU A 262 -18.12 12.43 3.35
N SER A 263 -17.85 11.14 3.12
CA SER A 263 -16.67 10.44 3.64
C SER A 263 -15.77 9.94 2.53
N SER A 264 -14.53 9.59 2.87
CA SER A 264 -13.63 8.83 1.99
C SER A 264 -14.12 7.39 1.86
N PHE A 265 -13.58 6.64 0.88
CA PHE A 265 -13.88 5.20 0.74
C PHE A 265 -12.82 4.31 1.42
N GLU A 266 -12.24 4.76 2.54
CA GLU A 266 -11.34 3.94 3.33
C GLU A 266 -12.08 2.75 3.96
N LEU A 267 -11.46 1.56 3.90
CA LEU A 267 -12.07 0.34 4.42
C LEU A 267 -12.20 0.32 5.95
N SER A 268 -11.54 1.24 6.63
CA SER A 268 -11.65 1.45 8.08
C SER A 268 -12.93 2.19 8.48
N ASN A 269 -13.56 2.89 7.53
CA ASN A 269 -14.77 3.66 7.82
C ASN A 269 -15.90 2.73 8.27
N HIS A 270 -16.58 3.14 9.32
CA HIS A 270 -17.78 2.51 9.87
C HIS A 270 -18.97 3.43 9.63
N PHE A 271 -20.06 2.85 9.18
CA PHE A 271 -21.31 3.58 8.89
C PHE A 271 -22.36 3.10 9.89
N ASP A 272 -22.80 3.99 10.77
CA ASP A 272 -23.79 3.67 11.78
C ASP A 272 -25.20 3.43 11.19
N ASP A 273 -26.03 2.68 11.93
CA ASP A 273 -27.46 2.53 11.64
C ASP A 273 -28.21 3.82 12.03
N HIS A 274 -28.57 4.62 11.06
CA HIS A 274 -29.44 5.78 11.26
C HIS A 274 -30.64 5.78 10.32
#